data_5ae980ea3046c73e43e9aa9d6f40f277
#
_entry.id   5ae980ea3046c73e43e9aa9d6f40f277
#
_cell.length_a   1.000
_cell.length_b   1.000
_cell.length_c   1.000
_cell.angle_alpha   90.00
_cell.angle_beta   90.00
_cell.angle_gamma   90.00
#
_symmetry.space_group_name_H-M   'P 1'
#
loop_
_entity.id
_entity.type
_entity.pdbx_description
1 polymer ?
#
loop_
_entity_poly.entity_id
_entity_poly.type
_entity_poly.pdbx_seq_one_letter_code
_entity_poly.pdbx_strand_id
1 'polypeptide(L)'
;MRYIDMTDLLAKKASWGNPSELWRDPTLRRDFKDFFYKKCWYSEAPVAMSDIHIDHFRPKAGVVQYKQYDYNSPLKDTGYSWLKNDATNYRACCAFCNRKTGDGGKQNFFPLQTGSPRLTPNGNEVEKTLLLDPCNESDVKILSFLGKDVICASSITGDSDRVEASRIIYNLSHPDITYMSTKVWESVSQIISSYESNNMTKGECVRQLGIAVSRETPYSACAIACVNSLAPDEIKSELDLTI
;
A
#
# COMPACT_ATOMS: atom_id res chain seq x y z
N MET A 1 4.54 -0.02 -1.82
CA MET A 1 3.48 -0.92 -1.29
C MET A 1 4.02 -2.34 -1.33
N ARG A 2 3.91 -3.09 -0.24
CA ARG A 2 4.33 -4.51 -0.15
C ARG A 2 3.11 -5.40 -0.03
N TYR A 3 3.19 -6.64 -0.53
CA TYR A 3 2.13 -7.63 -0.37
C TYR A 3 1.95 -8.01 1.10
N ILE A 4 0.71 -8.10 1.55
CA ILE A 4 0.34 -8.43 2.93
C ILE A 4 -0.61 -9.63 2.90
N ASP A 5 -0.07 -10.80 3.22
CA ASP A 5 -0.89 -11.99 3.48
C ASP A 5 -1.54 -11.86 4.86
N MET A 6 -2.85 -11.79 4.89
CA MET A 6 -3.62 -11.60 6.14
C MET A 6 -3.90 -12.92 6.89
N THR A 7 -3.47 -14.07 6.39
CA THR A 7 -3.83 -15.39 6.94
C THR A 7 -3.57 -15.48 8.44
N ASP A 8 -2.36 -15.18 8.89
CA ASP A 8 -1.98 -15.24 10.31
C ASP A 8 -2.66 -14.15 11.14
N LEU A 9 -2.91 -12.98 10.54
CA LEU A 9 -3.64 -11.91 11.22
C LEU A 9 -5.10 -12.32 11.47
N LEU A 10 -5.76 -12.88 10.46
CA LEU A 10 -7.16 -13.32 10.55
C LEU A 10 -7.34 -14.52 11.49
N ALA A 11 -6.31 -15.34 11.71
CA ALA A 11 -6.32 -16.41 12.70
C ALA A 11 -6.54 -15.89 14.13
N LYS A 12 -6.22 -14.60 14.39
CA LYS A 12 -6.45 -13.94 15.69
C LYS A 12 -7.89 -13.47 15.90
N LYS A 13 -8.79 -13.66 14.92
CA LYS A 13 -10.17 -13.14 14.95
C LYS A 13 -10.94 -13.49 16.22
N ALA A 14 -10.71 -14.65 16.81
CA ALA A 14 -11.36 -15.08 18.05
C ALA A 14 -10.96 -14.24 19.28
N SER A 15 -9.83 -13.53 19.23
CA SER A 15 -9.35 -12.65 20.30
C SER A 15 -9.94 -11.24 20.24
N TRP A 16 -10.55 -10.86 19.11
CA TRP A 16 -11.18 -9.57 18.95
C TRP A 16 -12.57 -9.58 19.56
N GLY A 17 -12.93 -8.47 20.20
CA GLY A 17 -14.27 -8.30 20.71
C GLY A 17 -15.31 -8.42 19.59
N ASN A 18 -16.58 -8.51 19.97
CA ASN A 18 -17.70 -8.53 19.03
C ASN A 18 -18.53 -7.23 19.13
N PRO A 19 -17.94 -6.06 18.91
CA PRO A 19 -18.66 -4.79 18.93
C PRO A 19 -19.44 -4.64 17.62
N SER A 20 -20.47 -3.81 17.67
CA SER A 20 -21.20 -3.40 16.46
C SER A 20 -20.31 -2.68 15.44
N GLU A 21 -19.11 -2.27 15.84
CA GLU A 21 -18.11 -1.56 15.07
C GLU A 21 -16.72 -2.19 15.29
N LEU A 22 -16.51 -3.39 14.72
CA LEU A 22 -15.28 -4.20 14.91
C LEU A 22 -13.99 -3.42 14.62
N TRP A 23 -13.98 -2.50 13.64
CA TRP A 23 -12.82 -1.65 13.29
C TRP A 23 -12.39 -0.69 14.41
N ARG A 24 -13.20 -0.52 15.47
CA ARG A 24 -12.88 0.28 16.66
C ARG A 24 -12.33 -0.56 17.80
N ASP A 25 -12.37 -1.89 17.68
CA ASP A 25 -11.85 -2.79 18.73
C ASP A 25 -10.34 -2.51 18.95
N PRO A 26 -9.92 -2.22 20.19
CA PRO A 26 -8.54 -1.85 20.48
C PRO A 26 -7.54 -2.99 20.25
N THR A 27 -7.95 -4.24 20.47
CA THR A 27 -7.11 -5.42 20.23
C THR A 27 -6.89 -5.62 18.73
N LEU A 28 -7.97 -5.57 17.93
CA LEU A 28 -7.87 -5.61 16.47
C LEU A 28 -6.96 -4.50 15.94
N ARG A 29 -7.17 -3.26 16.39
CA ARG A 29 -6.36 -2.11 15.94
C ARG A 29 -4.88 -2.30 16.24
N ARG A 30 -4.54 -2.80 17.43
CA ARG A 30 -3.16 -3.16 17.79
C ARG A 30 -2.62 -4.26 16.90
N ASP A 31 -3.35 -5.34 16.71
CA ASP A 31 -2.92 -6.47 15.90
C ASP A 31 -2.68 -6.05 14.43
N PHE A 32 -3.58 -5.25 13.84
CA PHE A 32 -3.40 -4.71 12.49
C PHE A 32 -2.21 -3.75 12.38
N LYS A 33 -1.95 -2.94 13.41
CA LYS A 33 -0.79 -2.04 13.48
C LYS A 33 0.52 -2.82 13.53
N ASP A 34 0.60 -3.81 14.41
CA ASP A 34 1.82 -4.54 14.68
C ASP A 34 2.13 -5.56 13.58
N PHE A 35 1.11 -6.08 12.89
CA PHE A 35 1.25 -7.11 11.84
C PHE A 35 2.15 -6.67 10.68
N PHE A 36 2.12 -5.40 10.32
CA PHE A 36 3.00 -4.85 9.29
C PHE A 36 4.01 -3.85 9.89
N TYR A 37 4.62 -4.23 11.00
CA TYR A 37 5.74 -3.51 11.64
C TYR A 37 5.44 -2.04 11.90
N LYS A 38 4.22 -1.71 12.31
CA LYS A 38 3.76 -0.33 12.58
C LYS A 38 3.93 0.62 11.38
N LYS A 39 3.68 0.10 10.18
CA LYS A 39 3.69 0.86 8.93
C LYS A 39 2.30 0.97 8.34
N CYS A 40 2.08 2.01 7.55
CA CYS A 40 0.91 2.15 6.70
C CYS A 40 0.93 1.09 5.60
N TRP A 41 -0.16 0.36 5.39
CA TRP A 41 -0.24 -0.70 4.38
C TRP A 41 -0.21 -0.14 2.95
N TYR A 42 -0.63 1.12 2.75
CA TYR A 42 -0.62 1.76 1.44
C TYR A 42 0.72 2.41 1.08
N SER A 43 1.28 3.23 1.98
CA SER A 43 2.47 4.03 1.71
C SER A 43 3.76 3.50 2.32
N GLU A 44 3.70 2.52 3.23
CA GLU A 44 4.79 2.06 4.10
C GLU A 44 5.37 3.13 5.03
N ALA A 45 4.71 4.28 5.15
CA ALA A 45 5.08 5.30 6.13
C ALA A 45 4.93 4.77 7.56
N PRO A 46 5.88 5.08 8.48
CA PRO A 46 5.78 4.65 9.86
C PRO A 46 4.59 5.29 10.57
N VAL A 47 3.86 4.49 11.36
CA VAL A 47 2.72 4.94 12.18
C VAL A 47 2.94 4.66 13.68
N ALA A 48 4.21 4.51 14.08
CA ALA A 48 4.55 4.10 15.44
C ALA A 48 4.04 5.09 16.51
N MET A 49 4.13 6.38 16.24
CA MET A 49 3.79 7.47 17.16
C MET A 49 2.40 8.08 16.89
N SER A 50 1.63 7.52 15.96
CA SER A 50 0.31 8.04 15.60
C SER A 50 -0.76 6.97 15.71
N ASP A 51 -2.02 7.40 15.77
CA ASP A 51 -3.14 6.48 15.66
C ASP A 51 -3.20 5.87 14.28
N ILE A 52 -3.34 4.54 14.25
CA ILE A 52 -3.63 3.85 13.02
C ILE A 52 -5.10 3.98 12.67
N HIS A 53 -5.38 4.18 11.41
CA HIS A 53 -6.73 4.09 10.89
C HIS A 53 -6.98 2.68 10.35
N ILE A 54 -8.13 2.11 10.69
CA ILE A 54 -8.64 0.92 10.02
C ILE A 54 -9.54 1.42 8.89
N ASP A 55 -9.00 1.39 7.68
CA ASP A 55 -9.75 1.70 6.48
C ASP A 55 -10.60 0.50 6.04
N HIS A 56 -11.80 0.76 5.55
CA HIS A 56 -12.59 -0.22 4.83
C HIS A 56 -12.20 -0.14 3.35
N PHE A 57 -11.49 -1.14 2.84
CA PHE A 57 -11.06 -1.14 1.43
C PHE A 57 -12.26 -0.93 0.50
N ARG A 58 -13.35 -1.67 0.71
CA ARG A 58 -14.68 -1.36 0.18
C ARG A 58 -15.43 -0.51 1.20
N PRO A 59 -15.70 0.78 0.91
CA PRO A 59 -16.28 1.70 1.87
C PRO A 59 -17.66 1.26 2.38
N LYS A 60 -17.86 1.30 3.70
CA LYS A 60 -19.10 0.79 4.33
C LYS A 60 -20.33 1.67 4.18
N ALA A 61 -20.16 2.99 4.05
CA ALA A 61 -21.26 3.94 4.14
C ALA A 61 -21.75 4.46 2.79
N GLY A 62 -20.86 4.77 1.92
CA GLY A 62 -21.14 5.26 0.58
C GLY A 62 -19.90 5.15 -0.27
N VAL A 63 -20.07 5.17 -1.58
CA VAL A 63 -18.95 5.03 -2.51
C VAL A 63 -18.87 6.24 -3.41
N VAL A 64 -17.65 6.76 -3.56
CA VAL A 64 -17.33 7.79 -4.56
C VAL A 64 -16.63 7.13 -5.73
N GLN A 65 -17.20 7.26 -6.90
CA GLN A 65 -16.62 6.84 -8.16
C GLN A 65 -15.77 7.97 -8.73
N TYR A 66 -14.63 7.60 -9.27
CA TYR A 66 -13.77 8.52 -9.99
C TYR A 66 -14.21 8.61 -11.44
N LYS A 67 -14.64 9.79 -11.87
CA LYS A 67 -14.87 10.05 -13.28
C LYS A 67 -13.64 10.78 -13.82
N GLN A 68 -12.70 10.06 -14.40
CA GLN A 68 -11.46 10.63 -14.95
C GLN A 68 -10.79 11.64 -13.99
N TYR A 69 -10.66 11.23 -12.70
CA TYR A 69 -10.10 12.11 -11.66
C TYR A 69 -10.97 13.31 -11.24
N ASP A 70 -12.25 13.31 -11.62
CA ASP A 70 -13.20 14.28 -11.12
C ASP A 70 -13.74 13.86 -9.76
N TYR A 71 -13.24 14.49 -8.70
CA TYR A 71 -13.68 14.29 -7.32
C TYR A 71 -15.15 14.70 -7.06
N ASN A 72 -15.82 15.29 -8.03
CA ASN A 72 -17.13 15.91 -7.87
C ASN A 72 -18.31 15.07 -8.38
N SER A 73 -18.09 13.84 -8.82
CA SER A 73 -19.18 12.95 -9.22
C SER A 73 -19.43 11.88 -8.17
N PRO A 74 -20.18 12.17 -7.07
CA PRO A 74 -20.57 11.12 -6.13
C PRO A 74 -21.52 10.17 -6.84
N LEU A 75 -21.14 8.90 -6.98
CA LEU A 75 -22.15 7.88 -7.11
C LEU A 75 -22.92 7.84 -5.80
N LYS A 76 -24.23 7.95 -5.90
CA LYS A 76 -25.14 7.82 -4.74
C LYS A 76 -25.35 6.34 -4.40
N ASP A 77 -24.24 5.57 -4.31
CA ASP A 77 -24.32 4.18 -3.93
C ASP A 77 -24.19 4.00 -2.43
N THR A 78 -24.94 3.05 -1.91
CA THR A 78 -25.11 2.76 -0.48
C THR A 78 -23.90 2.11 0.16
N GLY A 79 -22.73 2.06 -0.48
CA GLY A 79 -21.55 1.41 0.05
C GLY A 79 -21.74 -0.07 0.38
N TYR A 80 -20.73 -0.67 0.97
CA TYR A 80 -20.70 -2.11 1.29
C TYR A 80 -20.98 -2.32 2.79
N SER A 81 -22.17 -1.92 3.25
CA SER A 81 -22.54 -1.95 4.66
C SER A 81 -22.48 -3.35 5.29
N TRP A 82 -22.67 -4.41 4.49
CA TRP A 82 -22.57 -5.80 4.92
C TRP A 82 -21.13 -6.24 5.19
N LEU A 83 -20.12 -5.54 4.64
CA LEU A 83 -18.71 -5.77 4.87
C LEU A 83 -18.14 -4.93 6.02
N LYS A 84 -18.99 -4.17 6.74
CA LYS A 84 -18.52 -3.22 7.77
C LYS A 84 -17.75 -3.90 8.90
N ASN A 85 -18.11 -5.13 9.26
CA ASN A 85 -17.48 -5.93 10.31
C ASN A 85 -16.71 -7.13 9.76
N ASP A 86 -16.39 -7.13 8.47
CA ASP A 86 -15.53 -8.13 7.85
C ASP A 86 -14.07 -7.67 7.88
N ALA A 87 -13.26 -8.34 8.69
CA ALA A 87 -11.85 -8.00 8.84
C ALA A 87 -11.04 -8.20 7.54
N THR A 88 -11.50 -9.04 6.61
CA THR A 88 -10.86 -9.20 5.30
C THR A 88 -10.94 -7.91 4.46
N ASN A 89 -11.90 -7.04 4.77
CA ASN A 89 -12.09 -5.75 4.13
C ASN A 89 -11.31 -4.60 4.81
N TYR A 90 -10.47 -4.89 5.82
CA TYR A 90 -9.75 -3.85 6.55
C TYR A 90 -8.31 -3.69 6.07
N ARG A 91 -7.84 -2.42 6.05
CA ARG A 91 -6.44 -2.06 5.77
C ARG A 91 -5.97 -1.06 6.82
N ALA A 92 -4.84 -1.36 7.45
CA ALA A 92 -4.26 -0.47 8.44
C ALA A 92 -3.47 0.64 7.74
N CYS A 93 -3.82 1.90 7.96
CA CYS A 93 -3.20 2.99 7.23
C CYS A 93 -2.97 4.24 8.08
N CYS A 94 -2.09 5.12 7.60
CA CYS A 94 -1.87 6.43 8.21
C CYS A 94 -2.99 7.42 7.84
N ALA A 95 -3.02 8.53 8.58
CA ALA A 95 -4.00 9.58 8.36
C ALA A 95 -3.93 10.18 6.94
N PHE A 96 -2.71 10.36 6.39
CA PHE A 96 -2.51 10.93 5.04
C PHE A 96 -3.15 10.07 3.94
N CYS A 97 -3.09 8.74 4.08
CA CYS A 97 -3.70 7.83 3.12
C CYS A 97 -5.20 7.68 3.27
N ASN A 98 -5.75 7.94 4.46
CA ASN A 98 -7.17 7.69 4.74
C ASN A 98 -8.05 8.95 4.78
N ARG A 99 -7.59 10.04 5.40
CA ARG A 99 -8.35 11.28 5.53
C ARG A 99 -8.11 12.18 4.33
N LYS A 100 -9.08 13.04 4.03
CA LYS A 100 -8.90 14.09 3.04
C LYS A 100 -7.80 15.04 3.50
N THR A 101 -6.71 15.08 2.74
CA THR A 101 -5.59 16.01 2.90
C THR A 101 -5.23 16.55 1.52
N GLY A 102 -5.48 17.84 1.27
CA GLY A 102 -5.35 18.39 -0.07
C GLY A 102 -6.29 17.67 -1.05
N ASP A 103 -5.71 17.15 -2.13
CA ASP A 103 -6.43 16.43 -3.19
C ASP A 103 -6.48 14.91 -3.00
N GLY A 104 -5.87 14.38 -1.92
CA GLY A 104 -5.77 12.95 -1.67
C GLY A 104 -6.47 12.50 -0.39
N GLY A 105 -6.38 11.20 -0.14
CA GLY A 105 -6.96 10.50 1.00
C GLY A 105 -8.18 9.65 0.61
N LYS A 106 -8.09 8.35 0.88
CA LYS A 106 -9.04 7.35 0.37
C LYS A 106 -10.49 7.56 0.76
N GLN A 107 -10.75 7.86 2.04
CA GLN A 107 -12.14 8.05 2.51
C GLN A 107 -13.11 7.00 1.94
N ASN A 108 -14.10 7.45 1.16
CA ASN A 108 -15.12 6.61 0.50
C ASN A 108 -14.83 6.37 -0.99
N PHE A 109 -13.63 6.72 -1.48
CA PHE A 109 -13.28 6.45 -2.86
C PHE A 109 -13.06 4.95 -3.07
N PHE A 110 -13.81 4.41 -4.03
CA PHE A 110 -13.66 3.04 -4.51
C PHE A 110 -14.12 2.95 -5.97
N PRO A 111 -13.33 3.56 -6.88
CA PRO A 111 -13.67 3.58 -8.29
C PRO A 111 -13.49 2.19 -8.91
N LEU A 112 -14.42 1.83 -9.78
CA LEU A 112 -14.36 0.64 -10.61
C LEU A 112 -13.96 1.02 -12.05
N GLN A 113 -13.35 0.08 -12.75
CA GLN A 113 -13.14 0.19 -14.19
C GLN A 113 -14.47 0.32 -14.93
N THR A 114 -14.46 1.01 -16.06
CA THR A 114 -15.66 1.19 -16.88
C THR A 114 -16.28 -0.17 -17.25
N GLY A 115 -17.57 -0.30 -17.00
CA GLY A 115 -18.32 -1.54 -17.26
C GLY A 115 -18.17 -2.64 -16.21
N SER A 116 -17.38 -2.43 -15.16
CA SER A 116 -17.30 -3.38 -14.04
C SER A 116 -18.59 -3.34 -13.22
N PRO A 117 -19.20 -4.49 -12.94
CA PRO A 117 -20.31 -4.55 -12.00
C PRO A 117 -19.81 -4.22 -10.58
N ARG A 118 -20.73 -3.73 -9.74
CA ARG A 118 -20.48 -3.55 -8.31
C ARG A 118 -21.03 -4.74 -7.54
N LEU A 119 -20.24 -5.27 -6.61
CA LEU A 119 -20.65 -6.39 -5.76
C LEU A 119 -21.90 -6.03 -4.94
N THR A 120 -22.85 -6.93 -4.90
CA THR A 120 -24.07 -6.83 -4.11
C THR A 120 -24.02 -7.77 -2.89
N PRO A 121 -24.86 -7.60 -1.85
CA PRO A 121 -24.78 -8.38 -0.60
C PRO A 121 -24.86 -9.90 -0.79
N ASN A 122 -25.56 -10.36 -1.81
CA ASN A 122 -25.75 -11.78 -2.11
C ASN A 122 -25.27 -12.14 -3.52
N GLY A 123 -24.48 -11.23 -4.14
CA GLY A 123 -24.00 -11.39 -5.50
C GLY A 123 -22.64 -12.10 -5.56
N ASN A 124 -22.33 -12.56 -6.76
CA ASN A 124 -21.04 -13.16 -7.11
C ASN A 124 -20.30 -12.30 -8.15
N GLU A 125 -20.63 -11.02 -8.21
CA GLU A 125 -20.02 -10.09 -9.15
C GLU A 125 -18.53 -9.94 -8.86
N VAL A 126 -17.71 -10.04 -9.91
CA VAL A 126 -16.27 -9.78 -9.84
C VAL A 126 -16.03 -8.32 -10.17
N GLU A 127 -15.73 -7.54 -9.14
CA GLU A 127 -15.39 -6.13 -9.30
C GLU A 127 -13.97 -5.96 -9.84
N LYS A 128 -13.82 -5.11 -10.85
CA LYS A 128 -12.53 -4.64 -11.33
C LYS A 128 -12.28 -3.23 -10.80
N THR A 129 -11.70 -3.15 -9.60
CA THR A 129 -11.37 -1.86 -8.99
C THR A 129 -10.17 -1.20 -9.65
N LEU A 130 -10.17 0.14 -9.69
CA LEU A 130 -8.99 0.92 -10.05
C LEU A 130 -7.98 1.00 -8.90
N LEU A 131 -8.40 0.75 -7.65
CA LEU A 131 -7.48 0.79 -6.53
C LEU A 131 -6.66 -0.49 -6.42
N LEU A 132 -5.38 -0.33 -6.15
CA LEU A 132 -4.48 -1.42 -5.82
C LEU A 132 -4.68 -1.83 -4.35
N ASP A 133 -4.83 -3.13 -4.13
CA ASP A 133 -5.00 -3.69 -2.81
C ASP A 133 -3.67 -4.26 -2.29
N PRO A 134 -3.12 -3.79 -1.17
CA PRO A 134 -1.91 -4.38 -0.58
C PRO A 134 -2.07 -5.86 -0.18
N CYS A 135 -3.30 -6.34 -0.05
CA CYS A 135 -3.58 -7.75 0.21
C CYS A 135 -3.81 -8.58 -1.07
N ASN A 136 -3.58 -8.00 -2.24
CA ASN A 136 -3.58 -8.70 -3.52
C ASN A 136 -2.17 -8.67 -4.12
N GLU A 137 -1.53 -9.82 -4.20
CA GLU A 137 -0.15 -9.93 -4.69
C GLU A 137 0.00 -9.41 -6.13
N SER A 138 -0.98 -9.67 -7.00
CA SER A 138 -0.96 -9.18 -8.38
C SER A 138 -1.03 -7.65 -8.46
N ASP A 139 -1.78 -7.02 -7.56
CA ASP A 139 -1.92 -5.57 -7.50
C ASP A 139 -0.63 -4.89 -7.05
N VAL A 140 0.05 -5.49 -6.08
CA VAL A 140 1.29 -4.91 -5.54
C VAL A 140 2.41 -4.94 -6.59
N LYS A 141 2.47 -5.97 -7.42
CA LYS A 141 3.51 -6.14 -8.46
C LYS A 141 3.46 -5.07 -9.57
N ILE A 142 2.34 -4.40 -9.77
CA ILE A 142 2.23 -3.38 -10.83
C ILE A 142 2.65 -1.99 -10.38
N LEU A 143 2.85 -1.76 -9.07
CA LEU A 143 3.31 -0.49 -8.52
C LEU A 143 4.81 -0.53 -8.23
N SER A 144 5.56 0.43 -8.76
CA SER A 144 6.99 0.58 -8.51
C SER A 144 7.37 2.04 -8.26
N PHE A 145 8.67 2.30 -8.13
CA PHE A 145 9.20 3.63 -7.84
C PHE A 145 10.36 3.94 -8.78
N LEU A 146 10.50 5.24 -9.11
CA LEU A 146 11.67 5.81 -9.75
C LEU A 146 12.02 7.11 -9.03
N GLY A 147 13.01 7.07 -8.15
CA GLY A 147 13.27 8.17 -7.23
C GLY A 147 12.07 8.44 -6.33
N LYS A 148 11.54 9.65 -6.44
CA LYS A 148 10.34 10.09 -5.69
C LYS A 148 9.02 9.66 -6.35
N ASP A 149 9.06 9.26 -7.61
CA ASP A 149 7.86 9.06 -8.41
C ASP A 149 7.35 7.63 -8.28
N VAL A 150 6.04 7.50 -8.07
CA VAL A 150 5.32 6.23 -8.18
C VAL A 150 5.08 5.96 -9.66
N ILE A 151 5.52 4.81 -10.13
CA ILE A 151 5.39 4.41 -11.53
C ILE A 151 4.68 3.07 -11.68
N CYS A 152 4.16 2.80 -12.88
CA CYS A 152 3.63 1.50 -13.25
C CYS A 152 4.77 0.59 -13.74
N ALA A 153 4.91 -0.58 -13.11
CA ALA A 153 5.88 -1.60 -13.50
C ALA A 153 5.36 -2.57 -14.56
N SER A 154 4.06 -2.47 -14.90
CA SER A 154 3.37 -3.36 -15.84
C SER A 154 3.22 -2.71 -17.22
N SER A 155 3.27 -3.53 -18.26
CA SER A 155 2.92 -3.14 -19.63
C SER A 155 1.48 -3.51 -20.02
N ILE A 156 0.69 -4.06 -19.09
CA ILE A 156 -0.69 -4.46 -19.34
C ILE A 156 -1.57 -3.21 -19.43
N THR A 157 -2.42 -3.17 -20.47
CA THR A 157 -3.37 -2.07 -20.67
C THR A 157 -4.30 -1.91 -19.48
N GLY A 158 -4.38 -0.70 -18.94
CA GLY A 158 -5.22 -0.34 -17.79
C GLY A 158 -4.51 -0.40 -16.44
N ASP A 159 -3.33 -1.02 -16.33
CA ASP A 159 -2.57 -1.05 -15.08
C ASP A 159 -2.01 0.35 -14.72
N SER A 160 -1.62 1.13 -15.71
CA SER A 160 -1.22 2.53 -15.50
C SER A 160 -2.32 3.38 -14.87
N ASP A 161 -3.57 3.19 -15.29
CA ASP A 161 -4.73 3.89 -14.72
C ASP A 161 -4.97 3.46 -13.27
N ARG A 162 -4.74 2.19 -12.95
CA ARG A 162 -4.85 1.65 -11.59
C ARG A 162 -3.77 2.23 -10.67
N VAL A 163 -2.53 2.29 -11.15
CA VAL A 163 -1.42 2.90 -10.41
C VAL A 163 -1.68 4.38 -10.17
N GLU A 164 -2.12 5.11 -11.20
CA GLU A 164 -2.38 6.54 -11.09
C GLU A 164 -3.58 6.82 -10.15
N ALA A 165 -4.68 6.08 -10.26
CA ALA A 165 -5.80 6.19 -9.34
C ALA A 165 -5.39 5.92 -7.89
N SER A 166 -4.58 4.88 -7.65
CA SER A 166 -4.08 4.54 -6.33
C SER A 166 -3.11 5.59 -5.79
N ARG A 167 -2.21 6.12 -6.64
CA ARG A 167 -1.28 7.18 -6.29
C ARG A 167 -2.01 8.42 -5.77
N ILE A 168 -3.06 8.84 -6.46
CA ILE A 168 -3.87 10.02 -6.09
C ILE A 168 -4.73 9.70 -4.85
N ILE A 169 -5.51 8.62 -4.89
CA ILE A 169 -6.49 8.30 -3.85
C ILE A 169 -5.81 7.95 -2.52
N TYR A 170 -4.74 7.18 -2.54
CA TYR A 170 -3.95 6.92 -1.32
C TYR A 170 -2.99 8.05 -0.97
N ASN A 171 -3.01 9.14 -1.73
CA ASN A 171 -2.15 10.31 -1.49
C ASN A 171 -0.65 9.95 -1.40
N LEU A 172 -0.20 9.02 -2.25
CA LEU A 172 1.19 8.54 -2.23
C LEU A 172 2.20 9.62 -2.65
N SER A 173 1.73 10.69 -3.27
CA SER A 173 2.53 11.86 -3.62
C SER A 173 2.49 12.97 -2.55
N HIS A 174 1.98 12.69 -1.34
CA HIS A 174 2.05 13.65 -0.23
C HIS A 174 3.51 14.06 0.02
N PRO A 175 3.80 15.37 0.22
CA PRO A 175 5.18 15.85 0.39
C PRO A 175 6.01 15.08 1.40
N ASP A 176 5.45 14.73 2.56
CA ASP A 176 6.17 13.97 3.58
C ASP A 176 6.49 12.53 3.14
N ILE A 177 5.56 11.89 2.42
CA ILE A 177 5.77 10.53 1.89
C ILE A 177 6.84 10.55 0.81
N THR A 178 6.76 11.49 -0.15
CA THR A 178 7.73 11.63 -1.23
C THR A 178 9.11 12.04 -0.71
N TYR A 179 9.18 12.91 0.28
CA TYR A 179 10.44 13.27 0.92
C TYR A 179 11.15 12.04 1.49
N MET A 180 10.43 11.24 2.28
CA MET A 180 11.02 10.05 2.91
C MET A 180 11.39 8.97 1.90
N SER A 181 10.55 8.70 0.91
CA SER A 181 10.87 7.73 -0.15
C SER A 181 12.06 8.17 -0.98
N THR A 182 12.21 9.48 -1.25
CA THR A 182 13.40 10.05 -1.92
C THR A 182 14.67 9.79 -1.07
N LYS A 183 14.60 10.00 0.24
CA LYS A 183 15.74 9.74 1.13
C LYS A 183 16.14 8.25 1.14
N VAL A 184 15.18 7.35 1.09
CA VAL A 184 15.47 5.91 0.96
C VAL A 184 16.14 5.61 -0.37
N TRP A 185 15.62 6.14 -1.49
CA TRP A 185 16.20 5.97 -2.80
C TRP A 185 17.65 6.50 -2.86
N GLU A 186 17.89 7.72 -2.39
CA GLU A 186 19.22 8.35 -2.33
C GLU A 186 20.21 7.50 -1.51
N SER A 187 19.78 7.04 -0.33
CA SER A 187 20.62 6.20 0.54
C SER A 187 20.99 4.87 -0.12
N VAL A 188 20.02 4.18 -0.72
CA VAL A 188 20.24 2.91 -1.43
C VAL A 188 21.15 3.12 -2.65
N SER A 189 20.91 4.17 -3.44
CA SER A 189 21.77 4.51 -4.59
C SER A 189 23.21 4.78 -4.16
N GLN A 190 23.41 5.46 -3.04
CA GLN A 190 24.75 5.75 -2.51
C GLN A 190 25.50 4.48 -2.06
N ILE A 191 24.79 3.53 -1.42
CA ILE A 191 25.36 2.24 -1.05
C ILE A 191 25.84 1.49 -2.31
N ILE A 192 25.01 1.42 -3.35
CA ILE A 192 25.33 0.77 -4.62
C ILE A 192 26.54 1.44 -5.29
N SER A 193 26.53 2.78 -5.41
CA SER A 193 27.66 3.53 -5.99
C SER A 193 28.96 3.35 -5.21
N SER A 194 28.89 3.24 -3.88
CA SER A 194 30.08 2.99 -3.07
C SER A 194 30.70 1.62 -3.33
N TYR A 195 29.85 0.61 -3.58
CA TYR A 195 30.29 -0.72 -3.99
C TYR A 195 30.93 -0.68 -5.38
N GLU A 196 30.26 -0.10 -6.38
CA GLU A 196 30.75 0.00 -7.75
C GLU A 196 32.08 0.77 -7.87
N SER A 197 32.29 1.75 -6.99
CA SER A 197 33.52 2.53 -6.89
C SER A 197 34.63 1.84 -6.08
N ASN A 198 34.44 0.58 -5.66
CA ASN A 198 35.35 -0.19 -4.79
C ASN A 198 35.64 0.46 -3.42
N ASN A 199 34.75 1.35 -2.95
CA ASN A 199 34.83 1.95 -1.62
C ASN A 199 34.13 1.13 -0.53
N MET A 200 33.47 0.02 -0.94
CA MET A 200 32.72 -0.88 -0.07
C MET A 200 32.89 -2.32 -0.54
N THR A 201 32.99 -3.26 0.39
CA THR A 201 33.03 -4.70 0.05
C THR A 201 31.63 -5.21 -0.35
N LYS A 202 31.58 -6.30 -1.13
CA LYS A 202 30.33 -6.98 -1.48
C LYS A 202 29.52 -7.34 -0.24
N GLY A 203 30.17 -7.96 0.76
CA GLY A 203 29.49 -8.38 1.98
C GLY A 203 28.86 -7.22 2.75
N GLU A 204 29.53 -6.08 2.84
CA GLU A 204 29.00 -4.89 3.48
C GLU A 204 27.86 -4.27 2.66
N CYS A 205 27.96 -4.21 1.33
CA CYS A 205 26.90 -3.76 0.44
C CYS A 205 25.64 -4.60 0.64
N VAL A 206 25.75 -5.94 0.53
CA VAL A 206 24.64 -6.87 0.73
C VAL A 206 24.01 -6.71 2.11
N ARG A 207 24.82 -6.56 3.17
CA ARG A 207 24.31 -6.35 4.53
C ARG A 207 23.50 -5.07 4.66
N GLN A 208 23.99 -3.94 4.12
CA GLN A 208 23.29 -2.65 4.21
C GLN A 208 22.02 -2.64 3.36
N LEU A 209 22.09 -3.15 2.14
CA LEU A 209 20.91 -3.27 1.26
C LEU A 209 19.87 -4.24 1.84
N GLY A 210 20.30 -5.35 2.46
CA GLY A 210 19.42 -6.30 3.14
C GLY A 210 18.57 -5.64 4.23
N ILE A 211 19.14 -4.71 5.00
CA ILE A 211 18.39 -3.91 5.96
C ILE A 211 17.38 -3.00 5.25
N ALA A 212 17.80 -2.33 4.17
CA ALA A 212 16.93 -1.39 3.45
C ALA A 212 15.72 -2.07 2.80
N VAL A 213 15.89 -3.29 2.25
CA VAL A 213 14.83 -4.05 1.58
C VAL A 213 13.98 -4.90 2.54
N SER A 214 14.37 -4.98 3.82
CA SER A 214 13.63 -5.77 4.82
C SER A 214 12.18 -5.31 4.95
N ARG A 215 11.26 -6.27 5.15
CA ARG A 215 9.84 -5.97 5.39
C ARG A 215 9.60 -5.07 6.61
N GLU A 216 10.51 -5.06 7.57
CA GLU A 216 10.42 -4.22 8.77
C GLU A 216 10.73 -2.75 8.47
N THR A 217 11.59 -2.50 7.48
CA THR A 217 12.05 -1.14 7.16
C THR A 217 10.96 -0.33 6.45
N PRO A 218 10.70 0.91 6.89
CA PRO A 218 9.80 1.81 6.18
C PRO A 218 10.24 2.03 4.72
N TYR A 219 9.26 2.15 3.82
CA TYR A 219 9.48 2.39 2.39
C TYR A 219 10.34 1.33 1.69
N SER A 220 10.35 0.10 2.21
CA SER A 220 11.18 -0.99 1.66
C SER A 220 10.83 -1.34 0.22
N ALA A 221 9.59 -1.15 -0.24
CA ALA A 221 9.24 -1.30 -1.67
C ALA A 221 9.99 -0.30 -2.57
N CYS A 222 10.22 0.93 -2.09
CA CYS A 222 11.04 1.92 -2.79
C CYS A 222 12.51 1.48 -2.82
N ALA A 223 13.03 0.94 -1.72
CA ALA A 223 14.39 0.38 -1.66
C ALA A 223 14.56 -0.78 -2.65
N ILE A 224 13.61 -1.71 -2.71
CA ILE A 224 13.61 -2.83 -3.66
C ILE A 224 13.60 -2.31 -5.10
N ALA A 225 12.77 -1.33 -5.43
CA ALA A 225 12.72 -0.74 -6.75
C ALA A 225 14.08 -0.10 -7.15
N CYS A 226 14.74 0.58 -6.22
CA CYS A 226 16.06 1.15 -6.43
C CYS A 226 17.12 0.07 -6.66
N VAL A 227 17.15 -0.99 -5.84
CA VAL A 227 18.05 -2.14 -6.00
C VAL A 227 17.82 -2.81 -7.36
N ASN A 228 16.56 -3.07 -7.72
CA ASN A 228 16.23 -3.67 -9.02
C ASN A 228 16.70 -2.83 -10.21
N SER A 229 16.66 -1.51 -10.07
CA SER A 229 17.05 -0.57 -11.13
C SER A 229 18.56 -0.36 -11.25
N LEU A 230 19.28 -0.34 -10.13
CA LEU A 230 20.66 0.15 -10.10
C LEU A 230 21.70 -0.90 -9.70
N ALA A 231 21.34 -1.90 -8.88
CA ALA A 231 22.33 -2.82 -8.38
C ALA A 231 22.79 -3.84 -9.43
N PRO A 232 24.08 -4.25 -9.42
CA PRO A 232 24.55 -5.37 -10.22
C PRO A 232 23.85 -6.69 -9.87
N ASP A 233 23.76 -7.61 -10.83
CA ASP A 233 23.05 -8.89 -10.65
C ASP A 233 23.67 -9.76 -9.53
N GLU A 234 24.96 -9.67 -9.33
CA GLU A 234 25.69 -10.36 -8.25
C GLU A 234 25.32 -9.87 -6.84
N ILE A 235 24.80 -8.63 -6.73
CA ILE A 235 24.26 -8.08 -5.49
C ILE A 235 22.79 -8.48 -5.35
N LYS A 236 22.00 -8.37 -6.44
CA LYS A 236 20.57 -8.73 -6.43
C LYS A 236 20.35 -10.18 -6.02
N SER A 237 21.21 -11.10 -6.49
CA SER A 237 21.12 -12.54 -6.20
C SER A 237 21.29 -12.90 -4.72
N GLU A 238 21.86 -12.02 -3.91
CA GLU A 238 22.09 -12.21 -2.48
C GLU A 238 20.97 -11.62 -1.60
N LEU A 239 19.99 -10.96 -2.20
CA LEU A 239 18.94 -10.21 -1.49
C LEU A 239 17.56 -10.84 -1.68
N ASP A 240 16.73 -10.81 -0.63
CA ASP A 240 15.30 -11.06 -0.77
C ASP A 240 14.59 -9.81 -1.31
N LEU A 241 14.30 -9.81 -2.60
CA LEU A 241 13.62 -8.72 -3.30
C LEU A 241 12.13 -9.00 -3.53
N THR A 242 11.54 -9.91 -2.77
CA THR A 242 10.10 -10.20 -2.80
C THR A 242 9.30 -8.98 -2.36
N ILE A 243 8.32 -8.56 -3.16
CA ILE A 243 7.44 -7.42 -2.87
C ILE A 243 6.20 -7.84 -2.09
#